data_b113b75b59432ba99ee47d45fae4a164
#
_entry.id   b113b75b59432ba99ee47d45fae4a164
#
_cell.length_a   1.000
_cell.length_b   1.000
_cell.length_c   1.000
_cell.angle_alpha   90.00
_cell.angle_beta   90.00
_cell.angle_gamma   90.00
#
_symmetry.space_group_name_H-M   'P 1'
#
loop_
_entity.id
_entity.type
_entity.pdbx_description
1 polymer ?
#
loop_
_entity_poly.entity_id
_entity_poly.type
_entity_poly.pdbx_seq_one_letter_code
_entity_poly.pdbx_strand_id
1 'polypeptide(L)'
;MLAPGEIRLVSTGLLMELPEGVECQVRPRSGLALKHGITLPNSPGTIDPDYRGEVRIIMQNSGTKSVTLSRGERVAQLVFARFEALDVEEVDGLSDTERGVGGFGSTGTA
;
A
#
# COMPACT_ATOMS: atom_id res chain seq x y z
N MET A 1 14.02 4.64 16.31
CA MET A 1 12.94 5.45 16.89
C MET A 1 12.35 6.35 15.81
N LEU A 2 11.05 6.44 15.77
CA LEU A 2 10.31 7.23 14.79
C LEU A 2 9.60 8.38 15.53
N ALA A 3 10.04 9.61 15.27
CA ALA A 3 9.46 10.79 15.92
C ALA A 3 8.10 11.15 15.30
N PRO A 4 7.24 11.88 16.05
CA PRO A 4 5.96 12.34 15.47
C PRO A 4 6.16 13.10 14.17
N GLY A 5 5.41 12.73 13.15
CA GLY A 5 5.48 13.32 11.81
C GLY A 5 6.61 12.79 10.93
N GLU A 6 7.53 12.04 11.48
CA GLU A 6 8.68 11.52 10.72
C GLU A 6 8.25 10.46 9.72
N ILE A 7 8.77 10.56 8.49
CA ILE A 7 8.67 9.55 7.44
C ILE A 7 10.03 8.91 7.30
N ARG A 8 10.08 7.58 7.34
CA ARG A 8 11.35 6.85 7.24
C ARG A 8 11.19 5.60 6.38
N LEU A 9 12.24 5.33 5.61
CA LEU A 9 12.35 4.10 4.84
C LEU A 9 12.96 3.03 5.74
N VAL A 10 12.19 1.98 6.02
CA VAL A 10 12.59 0.91 6.94
C VAL A 10 12.98 -0.33 6.15
N SER A 11 14.21 -0.79 6.36
CA SER A 11 14.73 -2.00 5.72
C SER A 11 14.20 -3.26 6.39
N THR A 12 13.83 -4.25 5.58
CA THR A 12 13.38 -5.55 6.09
C THR A 12 14.43 -6.63 6.00
N GLY A 13 15.43 -6.46 5.15
CA GLY A 13 16.41 -7.50 4.86
C GLY A 13 15.88 -8.60 3.93
N LEU A 14 14.67 -8.46 3.41
CA LEU A 14 14.03 -9.45 2.54
C LEU A 14 14.19 -9.09 1.08
N LEU A 15 14.51 -10.08 0.28
CA LEU A 15 14.43 -10.01 -1.18
C LEU A 15 13.48 -11.11 -1.64
N MET A 16 12.72 -10.85 -2.69
CA MET A 16 11.78 -11.83 -3.21
C MET A 16 11.77 -11.86 -4.72
N GLU A 17 11.37 -12.99 -5.24
CA GLU A 17 11.13 -13.17 -6.66
C GLU A 17 9.69 -13.64 -6.83
N LEU A 18 8.85 -12.79 -7.41
CA LEU A 18 7.44 -13.09 -7.60
C LEU A 18 7.22 -13.76 -8.96
N PRO A 19 6.26 -14.69 -9.05
CA PRO A 19 5.83 -15.22 -10.34
C PRO A 19 5.30 -14.12 -11.24
N GLU A 20 5.38 -14.30 -12.54
CA GLU A 20 4.78 -13.38 -13.50
C GLU A 20 3.28 -13.27 -13.25
N GLY A 21 2.75 -12.04 -13.30
CA GLY A 21 1.34 -11.77 -13.06
C GLY A 21 0.94 -11.70 -11.60
N VAL A 22 1.90 -11.76 -10.67
CA VAL A 22 1.65 -11.64 -9.23
C VAL A 22 2.34 -10.40 -8.70
N GLU A 23 1.62 -9.59 -7.94
CA GLU A 23 2.17 -8.47 -7.20
C GLU A 23 2.20 -8.76 -5.71
N CYS A 24 3.03 -8.04 -4.98
CA CYS A 24 2.99 -8.00 -3.53
C CYS A 24 2.58 -6.62 -3.08
N GLN A 25 1.56 -6.53 -2.24
CA GLN A 25 1.14 -5.28 -1.64
C GLN A 25 1.64 -5.21 -0.20
N VAL A 26 2.18 -4.06 0.15
CA VAL A 26 2.62 -3.77 1.52
C VAL A 26 1.54 -2.96 2.20
N ARG A 27 0.97 -3.50 3.26
CA ARG A 27 -0.14 -2.89 3.99
C ARG A 27 0.22 -2.65 5.44
N PRO A 28 -0.37 -1.61 6.07
CA PRO A 28 -0.12 -1.34 7.49
C PRO A 28 -0.77 -2.40 8.39
N ARG A 29 -0.28 -2.48 9.61
CA ARG A 29 -0.87 -3.32 10.65
C ARG A 29 -1.81 -2.48 11.50
N SER A 30 -3.02 -3.00 11.73
CA SER A 30 -4.05 -2.28 12.49
C SER A 30 -3.62 -1.99 13.93
N GLY A 31 -2.90 -2.89 14.56
CA GLY A 31 -2.42 -2.70 15.93
C GLY A 31 -1.47 -1.52 16.07
N LEU A 32 -0.51 -1.39 15.16
CA LEU A 32 0.41 -0.26 15.15
C LEU A 32 -0.30 1.05 14.81
N ALA A 33 -1.26 1.00 13.89
CA ALA A 33 -2.04 2.17 13.53
C ALA A 33 -2.86 2.68 14.72
N LEU A 34 -3.57 1.78 15.38
CA LEU A 34 -4.47 2.14 16.47
C LEU A 34 -3.72 2.60 17.72
N LYS A 35 -2.68 1.87 18.12
CA LYS A 35 -1.96 2.15 19.36
C LYS A 35 -0.95 3.28 19.26
N HIS A 36 -0.31 3.41 18.10
CA HIS A 36 0.85 4.29 17.94
C HIS A 36 0.71 5.29 16.80
N GLY A 37 -0.34 5.21 16.01
CA GLY A 37 -0.52 6.12 14.86
C GLY A 37 0.47 5.85 13.74
N ILE A 38 1.01 4.64 13.63
CA ILE A 38 1.94 4.29 12.56
C ILE A 38 1.16 4.02 11.29
N THR A 39 1.53 4.69 10.21
CA THR A 39 0.91 4.55 8.90
C THR A 39 1.97 4.23 7.85
N LEU A 40 1.52 3.76 6.69
CA LEU A 40 2.33 3.67 5.49
C LEU A 40 1.78 4.69 4.50
N PRO A 41 2.49 5.81 4.27
CA PRO A 41 1.97 6.90 3.43
C PRO A 41 1.60 6.50 2.01
N ASN A 42 2.27 5.49 1.46
CA ASN A 42 1.99 4.98 0.12
C ASN A 42 1.06 3.77 0.11
N SER A 43 0.35 3.50 1.20
CA SER A 43 -0.49 2.31 1.30
C SER A 43 -1.63 2.31 0.27
N PRO A 44 -1.85 1.18 -0.43
CA PRO A 44 -1.01 -0.01 -0.40
C PRO A 44 0.28 0.20 -1.19
N GLY A 45 1.42 -0.12 -0.60
CA GLY A 45 2.66 -0.17 -1.35
C GLY A 45 2.64 -1.33 -2.33
N THR A 46 3.22 -1.15 -3.51
CA THR A 46 3.20 -2.16 -4.55
C THR A 46 4.61 -2.61 -4.88
N ILE A 47 4.81 -3.93 -4.87
CA ILE A 47 6.04 -4.56 -5.33
C ILE A 47 5.72 -5.34 -6.59
N ASP A 48 6.33 -4.92 -7.70
CA ASP A 48 6.12 -5.54 -9.00
C ASP A 48 6.90 -6.87 -9.13
N PRO A 49 6.46 -7.78 -10.01
CA PRO A 49 7.13 -9.06 -10.15
C PRO A 49 8.56 -8.98 -10.69
N ASP A 50 8.94 -7.89 -11.34
CA ASP A 50 10.30 -7.68 -11.86
C ASP A 50 11.22 -6.94 -10.88
N TYR A 51 10.72 -6.53 -9.72
CA TYR A 51 11.56 -5.89 -8.71
C TYR A 51 12.45 -6.92 -8.02
N ARG A 52 13.75 -6.66 -7.99
CA ARG A 52 14.75 -7.56 -7.37
C ARG A 52 15.49 -6.93 -6.19
N GLY A 53 15.11 -5.71 -5.82
CA GLY A 53 15.73 -5.02 -4.70
C GLY A 53 15.18 -5.48 -3.36
N GLU A 54 15.74 -4.91 -2.31
CA GLU A 54 15.28 -5.18 -0.97
C GLU A 54 13.86 -4.64 -0.75
N VAL A 55 13.04 -5.41 -0.03
CA VAL A 55 11.73 -4.94 0.41
C VAL A 55 11.95 -3.92 1.53
N ARG A 56 11.60 -2.68 1.25
CA ARG A 56 11.67 -1.58 2.22
C ARG A 56 10.30 -0.98 2.40
N ILE A 57 10.04 -0.50 3.61
CA ILE A 57 8.72 -0.04 3.98
C ILE A 57 8.80 1.44 4.32
N ILE A 58 7.98 2.24 3.65
CA ILE A 58 7.85 3.66 3.96
C ILE A 58 6.87 3.80 5.11
N MET A 59 7.37 4.22 6.26
CA MET A 59 6.57 4.34 7.49
C MET A 59 6.52 5.79 7.96
N GLN A 60 5.38 6.17 8.51
CA GLN A 60 5.19 7.49 9.10
C GLN A 60 4.56 7.35 10.48
N ASN A 61 5.06 8.13 11.42
CA ASN A 61 4.44 8.29 12.71
C ASN A 61 3.46 9.46 12.65
N SER A 62 2.18 9.15 12.55
CA SER A 62 1.10 10.15 12.56
C SER A 62 0.54 10.39 13.97
N GLY A 63 1.14 9.78 14.98
CA GLY A 63 0.77 9.97 16.37
C GLY A 63 1.47 11.16 17.01
N THR A 64 1.32 11.27 18.31
CA THR A 64 1.84 12.41 19.08
C THR A 64 3.08 12.07 19.91
N LYS A 65 3.45 10.80 19.96
CA LYS A 65 4.61 10.31 20.73
C LYS A 65 5.58 9.57 19.83
N SER A 66 6.86 9.64 20.16
CA SER A 66 7.87 8.82 19.47
C SER A 66 7.61 7.34 19.70
N VAL A 67 7.85 6.56 18.65
CA VAL A 67 7.64 5.11 18.65
C VAL A 67 8.96 4.43 18.34
N THR A 68 9.31 3.44 19.14
CA THR A 68 10.48 2.59 18.90
C THR A 68 10.03 1.28 18.32
N LEU A 69 10.55 0.96 17.14
CA LEU A 69 10.35 -0.34 16.50
C LEU A 69 11.63 -1.14 16.64
N SER A 70 11.53 -2.32 17.21
CA SER A 70 12.66 -3.18 17.49
C SER A 70 12.85 -4.17 16.34
N ARG A 71 14.11 -4.62 16.19
CA ARG A 71 14.42 -5.69 15.25
C ARG A 71 13.58 -6.92 15.56
N GLY A 72 12.99 -7.52 14.53
CA GLY A 72 12.13 -8.68 14.67
C GLY A 72 10.66 -8.37 14.88
N GLU A 73 10.29 -7.12 15.10
CA GLU A 73 8.89 -6.74 15.19
C GLU A 73 8.18 -6.85 13.84
N ARG A 74 6.92 -7.20 13.90
CA ARG A 74 6.04 -7.20 12.73
C ARG A 74 5.54 -5.79 12.47
N VAL A 75 6.01 -5.16 11.41
CA VAL A 75 5.73 -3.74 11.14
C VAL A 75 4.74 -3.52 10.01
N ALA A 76 4.50 -4.52 9.18
CA ALA A 76 3.61 -4.43 8.03
C ALA A 76 3.10 -5.81 7.64
N GLN A 77 2.22 -5.86 6.63
CA GLN A 77 1.72 -7.11 6.06
C GLN A 77 2.02 -7.14 4.58
N LEU A 78 2.44 -8.31 4.09
CA LEU A 78 2.62 -8.56 2.67
C LEU A 78 1.42 -9.37 2.18
N VAL A 79 0.75 -8.87 1.14
CA VAL A 79 -0.41 -9.53 0.54
C VAL A 79 -0.08 -9.80 -0.93
N PHE A 80 -0.13 -11.05 -1.33
CA PHE A 80 0.15 -11.45 -2.71
C PHE A 80 -1.14 -11.58 -3.48
N ALA A 81 -1.20 -11.02 -4.68
CA ALA A 81 -2.39 -11.04 -5.51
C ALA A 81 -2.02 -11.10 -6.99
N ARG A 82 -2.87 -11.75 -7.77
CA ARG A 82 -2.78 -11.69 -9.22
C ARG A 82 -3.30 -10.34 -9.70
N PHE A 83 -2.72 -9.83 -10.76
CA PHE A 83 -3.16 -8.57 -11.35
C PHE A 83 -3.27 -8.70 -12.86
N GLU A 84 -4.08 -7.83 -13.43
CA GLU A 84 -4.23 -7.71 -14.87
C GLU A 84 -3.45 -6.50 -15.37
N ALA A 85 -2.56 -6.72 -16.33
CA ALA A 85 -1.85 -5.64 -17.01
C ALA A 85 -2.58 -5.38 -18.32
N LEU A 86 -3.30 -4.26 -18.37
CA LEU A 86 -4.09 -3.88 -19.53
C LEU A 86 -3.43 -2.73 -20.26
N ASP A 87 -3.49 -2.78 -21.60
CA ASP A 87 -3.08 -1.64 -22.40
C ASP A 87 -4.15 -0.56 -22.36
N VAL A 88 -3.71 0.67 -22.26
CA VAL A 88 -4.59 1.83 -22.28
C VAL A 88 -4.77 2.27 -23.73
N GLU A 89 -6.01 2.38 -24.17
CA GLU A 89 -6.36 2.81 -25.53
C GLU A 89 -7.15 4.09 -25.45
N GLU A 90 -6.71 5.10 -26.22
CA GLU A 90 -7.45 6.34 -26.37
C GLU A 90 -8.57 6.13 -27.38
N VAL A 91 -9.81 6.47 -27.01
CA VAL A 91 -10.99 6.31 -27.85
C VAL A 91 -11.81 7.59 -27.83
N ASP A 92 -12.70 7.76 -28.85
CA ASP A 92 -13.57 8.94 -28.94
C ASP A 92 -14.75 8.85 -27.98
N GLY A 93 -15.13 7.67 -27.55
CA GLY A 93 -16.26 7.48 -26.64
C GLY A 93 -16.25 6.09 -26.05
N LEU A 94 -17.04 5.90 -25.00
CA LEU A 94 -17.17 4.65 -24.28
C LEU A 94 -18.56 4.04 -24.53
N SER A 95 -18.68 2.73 -24.33
CA SER A 95 -19.97 2.06 -24.38
C SER A 95 -20.85 2.52 -23.20
N ASP A 96 -22.17 2.52 -23.45
CA ASP A 96 -23.13 2.93 -22.42
C ASP A 96 -23.35 1.86 -21.36
N THR A 97 -23.62 2.32 -20.14
CA THR A 97 -24.06 1.44 -19.05
C THR A 97 -25.23 2.10 -18.31
N GLU A 98 -25.97 1.31 -17.55
CA GLU A 98 -27.08 1.82 -16.76
C GLU A 98 -26.64 2.90 -15.75
N ARG A 99 -25.47 2.72 -15.14
CA ARG A 99 -24.91 3.71 -14.19
C ARG A 99 -24.46 4.99 -14.89
N GLY A 100 -23.91 4.86 -16.11
CA GLY A 100 -23.34 5.99 -16.86
C GLY A 100 -22.25 6.71 -16.09
N VAL A 101 -22.40 8.03 -15.95
CA VAL A 101 -21.40 8.88 -15.25
C VAL A 101 -21.60 8.94 -13.74
N GLY A 102 -22.54 8.16 -13.21
CA GLY A 102 -22.81 8.14 -11.76
C GLY A 102 -21.61 7.71 -10.93
N GLY A 103 -21.30 8.48 -9.92
CA GLY A 103 -20.19 8.20 -9.01
C GLY A 103 -20.19 9.22 -7.87
N PHE A 104 -19.22 9.10 -6.98
CA PHE A 104 -19.03 10.05 -5.87
C PHE A 104 -20.30 10.27 -5.03
N GLY A 105 -21.05 9.17 -4.74
CA GLY A 105 -22.25 9.24 -3.94
C GLY A 105 -23.52 9.60 -4.72
N SER A 106 -23.50 9.60 -6.06
CA SER A 106 -24.65 9.93 -6.89
C SER A 106 -25.82 8.96 -6.73
N THR A 107 -25.57 7.74 -6.23
CA THR A 107 -26.57 6.68 -6.07
C THR A 107 -27.33 6.76 -4.76
N GLY A 108 -27.05 7.72 -3.91
CA GLY A 108 -27.82 7.90 -2.70
C GLY A 108 -27.02 8.42 -1.53
N THR A 109 -27.73 8.50 -0.41
CA THR A 109 -27.14 8.86 0.88
C THR A 109 -26.61 7.60 1.53
N ALA A 110 -25.39 7.29 1.27
CA ALA A 110 -24.75 6.17 1.94
C ALA A 110 -24.36 6.53 3.35
#